data_259654b770325df3e110cd38c73eab45
#
_entry.id   259654b770325df3e110cd38c73eab45
#
_cell.length_a   1.000
_cell.length_b   1.000
_cell.length_c   1.000
_cell.angle_alpha   90.00
_cell.angle_beta   90.00
_cell.angle_gamma   90.00
#
_symmetry.space_group_name_H-M   'P 1'
#
loop_
_entity.id
_entity.type
_entity.pdbx_description
1 polymer ?
#
loop_
_entity_poly.entity_id
_entity_poly.type
_entity_poly.pdbx_seq_one_letter_code
_entity_poly.pdbx_strand_id
1 'polypeptide(L)'
;MNWLRWFKIKNIYVINGPNLNFLGIREITQYGSTSFDELINLVNSEAKKLKIKIDFFQSNVEGEIVNYIQNLVNNENTWIVINPGAYTHTSIAIRDALQTYSQNNEIVEVHISDINQREQFRKINLISDICNKSIIGRGVQGYIEALEYINEQ
;
A
#
# COMPACT_ATOMS: atom_id res chain seq x y z
N MET A 1 -17.36 -16.35 28.99
CA MET A 1 -16.38 -15.28 28.73
C MET A 1 -15.17 -15.89 28.05
N ASN A 2 -15.05 -15.69 26.74
CA ASN A 2 -13.91 -16.22 25.98
C ASN A 2 -12.74 -15.23 26.03
N TRP A 3 -11.78 -15.49 26.93
CA TRP A 3 -10.55 -14.70 27.10
C TRP A 3 -9.44 -15.09 26.12
N LEU A 4 -9.72 -15.88 25.09
CA LEU A 4 -8.78 -16.25 24.04
C LEU A 4 -9.15 -15.49 22.75
N ARG A 5 -8.99 -14.16 22.75
CA ARG A 5 -8.68 -13.48 21.51
C ARG A 5 -7.27 -13.93 21.13
N TRP A 6 -7.18 -15.00 20.37
CA TRP A 6 -5.95 -15.43 19.75
C TRP A 6 -5.41 -14.23 18.99
N PHE A 7 -4.24 -13.76 19.36
CA PHE A 7 -3.51 -12.76 18.58
C PHE A 7 -3.20 -13.39 17.22
N LYS A 8 -4.15 -13.26 16.28
CA LYS A 8 -3.97 -13.73 14.92
C LYS A 8 -2.94 -12.79 14.31
N ILE A 9 -1.76 -13.31 13.98
CA ILE A 9 -0.72 -12.54 13.28
C ILE A 9 -1.34 -11.99 12.00
N LYS A 10 -1.33 -10.68 11.85
CA LYS A 10 -1.83 -10.03 10.64
C LYS A 10 -0.82 -10.21 9.52
N ASN A 11 -1.30 -10.61 8.35
CA ASN A 11 -0.49 -10.68 7.13
C ASN A 11 -0.80 -9.46 6.27
N ILE A 12 0.23 -8.70 5.93
CA ILE A 12 0.11 -7.49 5.12
C ILE A 12 0.99 -7.64 3.87
N TYR A 13 0.40 -7.34 2.72
CA TYR A 13 1.08 -7.28 1.43
C TYR A 13 1.27 -5.83 1.03
N VAL A 14 2.52 -5.38 0.99
CA VAL A 14 2.88 -4.01 0.59
C VAL A 14 3.19 -4.01 -0.89
N ILE A 15 2.31 -3.38 -1.68
CA ILE A 15 2.38 -3.35 -3.13
C ILE A 15 2.76 -1.95 -3.60
N ASN A 16 3.82 -1.86 -4.38
CA ASN A 16 4.34 -0.62 -4.92
C ASN A 16 4.33 -0.64 -6.46
N GLY A 17 3.77 0.39 -7.05
CA GLY A 17 3.67 0.56 -8.49
C GLY A 17 4.93 1.16 -9.13
N PRO A 18 4.77 1.67 -10.37
CA PRO A 18 5.88 2.10 -11.20
C PRO A 18 6.69 3.24 -10.59
N ASN A 19 7.99 3.17 -10.81
CA ASN A 19 8.98 4.17 -10.40
C ASN A 19 9.19 4.32 -8.88
N LEU A 20 8.50 3.57 -8.02
CA LEU A 20 8.74 3.62 -6.58
C LEU A 20 10.10 3.03 -6.20
N ASN A 21 10.64 2.14 -7.03
CA ASN A 21 12.02 1.67 -6.91
C ASN A 21 13.07 2.79 -7.12
N PHE A 22 12.68 3.96 -7.65
CA PHE A 22 13.53 5.14 -7.79
C PHE A 22 13.40 6.15 -6.64
N LEU A 23 12.78 5.78 -5.53
CA LEU A 23 12.79 6.61 -4.32
C LEU A 23 14.23 6.95 -3.91
N GLY A 24 14.45 8.20 -3.49
CA GLY A 24 15.77 8.74 -3.14
C GLY A 24 16.64 9.15 -4.33
N ILE A 25 16.25 8.81 -5.55
CA ILE A 25 16.99 9.14 -6.80
C ILE A 25 16.28 10.25 -7.59
N ARG A 26 14.94 10.18 -7.69
CA ARG A 26 14.15 11.13 -8.48
C ARG A 26 13.33 12.06 -7.60
N GLU A 27 13.09 13.28 -8.10
CA GLU A 27 12.14 14.25 -7.55
C GLU A 27 12.14 14.32 -5.99
N ILE A 28 13.32 14.51 -5.40
CA ILE A 28 13.52 14.54 -3.93
C ILE A 28 12.57 15.51 -3.24
N THR A 29 12.23 16.64 -3.89
CA THR A 29 11.26 17.63 -3.37
C THR A 29 9.84 17.08 -3.24
N GLN A 30 9.46 16.07 -4.04
CA GLN A 30 8.13 15.44 -4.01
C GLN A 30 8.10 14.19 -3.15
N TYR A 31 9.17 13.38 -3.17
CA TYR A 31 9.19 12.04 -2.59
C TYR A 31 10.16 11.89 -1.41
N GLY A 32 10.99 12.93 -1.13
CA GLY A 32 12.02 12.86 -0.10
C GLY A 32 13.29 12.14 -0.56
N SER A 33 14.29 12.11 0.33
CA SER A 33 15.61 11.52 0.07
C SER A 33 15.72 10.04 0.48
N THR A 34 14.72 9.50 1.14
CA THR A 34 14.70 8.09 1.58
C THR A 34 14.67 7.17 0.36
N SER A 35 15.62 6.25 0.28
CA SER A 35 15.66 5.26 -0.80
C SER A 35 14.58 4.20 -0.64
N PHE A 36 14.34 3.41 -1.70
CA PHE A 36 13.39 2.31 -1.63
C PHE A 36 13.83 1.23 -0.63
N ASP A 37 15.13 0.92 -0.57
CA ASP A 37 15.66 -0.04 0.40
C ASP A 37 15.52 0.46 1.85
N GLU A 38 15.75 1.74 2.08
CA GLU A 38 15.50 2.36 3.38
C GLU A 38 14.03 2.32 3.77
N LEU A 39 13.11 2.54 2.83
CA LEU A 39 11.67 2.38 3.05
C LEU A 39 11.34 0.95 3.47
N ILE A 40 11.84 -0.06 2.76
CA ILE A 40 11.62 -1.48 3.09
C ILE A 40 12.12 -1.76 4.51
N ASN A 41 13.31 -1.27 4.88
CA ASN A 41 13.88 -1.46 6.20
C ASN A 41 13.05 -0.78 7.31
N LEU A 42 12.56 0.43 7.08
CA LEU A 42 11.69 1.15 8.01
C LEU A 42 10.38 0.39 8.26
N VAL A 43 9.73 -0.06 7.19
CA VAL A 43 8.47 -0.80 7.28
C VAL A 43 8.66 -2.15 7.96
N ASN A 44 9.72 -2.88 7.63
CA ASN A 44 10.05 -4.16 8.29
C ASN A 44 10.34 -3.97 9.78
N SER A 45 11.04 -2.91 10.16
CA SER A 45 11.34 -2.59 11.56
C SER A 45 10.05 -2.33 12.35
N GLU A 46 9.12 -1.56 11.79
CA GLU A 46 7.83 -1.30 12.44
C GLU A 46 6.96 -2.55 12.51
N ALA A 47 6.88 -3.32 11.43
CA ALA A 47 6.16 -4.59 11.42
C ALA A 47 6.63 -5.56 12.51
N LYS A 48 7.94 -5.62 12.73
CA LYS A 48 8.52 -6.44 13.80
C LYS A 48 8.07 -5.99 15.19
N LYS A 49 8.04 -4.68 15.45
CA LYS A 49 7.53 -4.12 16.72
C LYS A 49 6.06 -4.47 16.93
N LEU A 50 5.26 -4.36 15.88
CA LEU A 50 3.81 -4.62 15.89
C LEU A 50 3.47 -6.11 15.78
N LYS A 51 4.45 -7.01 15.60
CA LYS A 51 4.28 -8.45 15.37
C LYS A 51 3.38 -8.75 14.15
N ILE A 52 3.58 -7.99 13.08
CA ILE A 52 2.90 -8.13 11.79
C ILE A 52 3.84 -8.86 10.83
N LYS A 53 3.29 -9.76 10.02
CA LYS A 53 4.01 -10.40 8.91
C LYS A 53 3.80 -9.57 7.64
N ILE A 54 4.90 -9.22 6.97
CA ILE A 54 4.90 -8.40 5.75
C ILE A 54 5.57 -9.13 4.60
N ASP A 55 4.95 -9.00 3.42
CA ASP A 55 5.54 -9.29 2.12
C ASP A 55 5.54 -8.03 1.27
N PHE A 56 6.65 -7.76 0.58
CA PHE A 56 6.81 -6.63 -0.33
C PHE A 56 6.74 -7.08 -1.78
N PHE A 57 6.07 -6.29 -2.59
CA PHE A 57 6.05 -6.42 -4.04
C PHE A 57 6.22 -5.03 -4.69
N GLN A 58 7.01 -4.95 -5.73
CA GLN A 58 7.15 -3.75 -6.57
C GLN A 58 7.22 -4.16 -8.04
N SER A 59 6.48 -3.49 -8.88
CA SER A 59 6.60 -3.64 -10.33
C SER A 59 6.27 -2.36 -11.07
N ASN A 60 6.93 -2.16 -12.21
CA ASN A 60 6.59 -1.15 -13.19
C ASN A 60 5.53 -1.64 -14.19
N VAL A 61 5.22 -2.93 -14.20
CA VAL A 61 4.31 -3.58 -15.16
C VAL A 61 2.92 -3.73 -14.53
N GLU A 62 1.93 -3.10 -15.13
CA GLU A 62 0.54 -3.10 -14.65
C GLU A 62 -0.01 -4.54 -14.47
N GLY A 63 0.20 -5.39 -15.47
CA GLY A 63 -0.26 -6.79 -15.45
C GLY A 63 0.38 -7.63 -14.34
N GLU A 64 1.62 -7.35 -13.96
CA GLU A 64 2.28 -8.03 -12.84
C GLU A 64 1.63 -7.64 -11.51
N ILE A 65 1.24 -6.37 -11.34
CA ILE A 65 0.53 -5.91 -10.15
C ILE A 65 -0.85 -6.57 -10.07
N VAL A 66 -1.58 -6.63 -11.20
CA VAL A 66 -2.88 -7.30 -11.28
C VAL A 66 -2.74 -8.79 -10.92
N ASN A 67 -1.78 -9.49 -11.51
CA ASN A 67 -1.52 -10.91 -11.23
C ASN A 67 -1.17 -11.14 -9.76
N TYR A 68 -0.36 -10.27 -9.17
CA TYR A 68 -0.01 -10.36 -7.76
C TYR A 68 -1.25 -10.23 -6.86
N ILE A 69 -2.10 -9.23 -7.09
CA ILE A 69 -3.34 -9.05 -6.34
C ILE A 69 -4.26 -10.26 -6.50
N GLN A 70 -4.41 -10.79 -7.73
CA GLN A 70 -5.26 -11.97 -7.99
C GLN A 70 -4.79 -13.20 -7.20
N ASN A 71 -3.48 -13.39 -7.05
CA ASN A 71 -2.94 -14.49 -6.25
C ASN A 71 -3.27 -14.39 -4.75
N LEU A 72 -3.64 -13.19 -4.28
CA LEU A 72 -3.99 -12.92 -2.88
C LEU A 72 -5.48 -13.04 -2.57
N VAL A 73 -6.36 -13.07 -3.58
CA VAL A 73 -7.82 -13.00 -3.41
C VAL A 73 -8.38 -14.12 -2.52
N ASN A 74 -7.79 -15.30 -2.57
CA ASN A 74 -8.22 -16.44 -1.76
C ASN A 74 -7.62 -16.47 -0.35
N ASN A 75 -6.73 -15.55 -0.02
CA ASN A 75 -6.22 -15.41 1.34
C ASN A 75 -7.27 -14.67 2.19
N GLU A 76 -7.59 -15.22 3.34
CA GLU A 76 -8.59 -14.61 4.23
C GLU A 76 -7.92 -13.81 5.36
N ASN A 77 -8.58 -12.75 5.78
CA ASN A 77 -8.15 -11.88 6.88
C ASN A 77 -6.74 -11.31 6.65
N THR A 78 -6.48 -10.86 5.45
CA THR A 78 -5.23 -10.21 5.05
C THR A 78 -5.47 -8.75 4.69
N TRP A 79 -4.39 -7.99 4.60
CA TRP A 79 -4.41 -6.59 4.24
C TRP A 79 -3.49 -6.33 3.05
N ILE A 80 -3.91 -5.46 2.17
CA ILE A 80 -3.02 -4.83 1.19
C ILE A 80 -2.76 -3.38 1.64
N VAL A 81 -1.49 -2.99 1.67
CA VAL A 81 -1.05 -1.59 1.68
C VAL A 81 -0.51 -1.30 0.30
N ILE A 82 -1.19 -0.43 -0.45
CA ILE A 82 -0.85 -0.19 -1.85
C ILE A 82 -0.51 1.26 -2.14
N ASN A 83 0.61 1.46 -2.80
CA ASN A 83 0.94 2.70 -3.50
C ASN A 83 1.02 2.39 -5.00
N PRO A 84 -0.05 2.61 -5.77
CA PRO A 84 -0.06 2.25 -7.19
C PRO A 84 0.82 3.17 -8.07
N GLY A 85 1.40 4.23 -7.49
CA GLY A 85 2.12 5.23 -8.26
C GLY A 85 1.21 5.89 -9.29
N ALA A 86 1.69 6.09 -10.50
CA ALA A 86 0.92 6.71 -11.58
C ALA A 86 -0.34 5.92 -11.98
N TYR A 87 -0.35 4.61 -11.75
CA TYR A 87 -1.53 3.78 -12.04
C TYR A 87 -2.75 4.11 -11.18
N THR A 88 -2.58 4.86 -10.10
CA THR A 88 -3.70 5.45 -9.33
C THR A 88 -4.67 6.22 -10.20
N HIS A 89 -4.14 6.89 -11.23
CA HIS A 89 -4.88 7.82 -12.09
C HIS A 89 -5.38 7.19 -13.39
N THR A 90 -4.92 5.99 -13.75
CA THR A 90 -5.10 5.41 -15.07
C THR A 90 -5.54 3.96 -15.11
N SER A 91 -5.28 3.17 -14.05
CA SER A 91 -5.49 1.72 -14.12
C SER A 91 -6.85 1.32 -13.54
N ILE A 92 -7.82 1.14 -14.43
CA ILE A 92 -9.06 0.44 -14.11
C ILE A 92 -8.79 -1.05 -13.81
N ALA A 93 -7.81 -1.65 -14.48
CA ALA A 93 -7.46 -3.06 -14.28
C ALA A 93 -6.98 -3.33 -12.84
N ILE A 94 -6.13 -2.47 -12.27
CA ILE A 94 -5.72 -2.57 -10.87
C ILE A 94 -6.90 -2.33 -9.93
N ARG A 95 -7.75 -1.33 -10.22
CA ARG A 95 -8.98 -1.10 -9.46
C ARG A 95 -9.84 -2.35 -9.39
N ASP A 96 -10.12 -2.98 -10.52
CA ASP A 96 -11.00 -4.16 -10.60
C ASP A 96 -10.42 -5.36 -9.81
N ALA A 97 -9.10 -5.56 -9.88
CA ALA A 97 -8.42 -6.58 -9.08
C ALA A 97 -8.54 -6.30 -7.57
N LEU A 98 -8.31 -5.06 -7.15
CA LEU A 98 -8.47 -4.62 -5.76
C LEU A 98 -9.92 -4.74 -5.29
N GLN A 99 -10.90 -4.41 -6.13
CA GLN A 99 -12.31 -4.56 -5.78
C GLN A 99 -12.69 -6.03 -5.56
N THR A 100 -12.12 -6.94 -6.32
CA THR A 100 -12.31 -8.38 -6.10
C THR A 100 -11.68 -8.82 -4.78
N TYR A 101 -10.46 -8.37 -4.49
CA TYR A 101 -9.78 -8.64 -3.23
C TYR A 101 -10.55 -8.09 -2.01
N SER A 102 -11.13 -6.90 -2.12
CA SER A 102 -11.83 -6.22 -1.03
C SER A 102 -13.14 -6.88 -0.59
N GLN A 103 -13.61 -7.88 -1.32
CA GLN A 103 -14.82 -8.63 -0.93
C GLN A 103 -14.63 -9.40 0.39
N ASN A 104 -13.41 -9.85 0.69
CA ASN A 104 -13.10 -10.64 1.89
C ASN A 104 -11.91 -10.12 2.69
N ASN A 105 -11.26 -9.06 2.21
CA ASN A 105 -10.03 -8.50 2.76
C ASN A 105 -10.08 -6.97 2.74
N GLU A 106 -9.08 -6.33 3.31
CA GLU A 106 -9.07 -4.89 3.50
C GLU A 106 -7.85 -4.23 2.84
N ILE A 107 -7.99 -2.95 2.49
CA ILE A 107 -7.00 -2.21 1.71
C ILE A 107 -6.74 -0.85 2.35
N VAL A 108 -5.47 -0.51 2.50
CA VAL A 108 -5.00 0.85 2.81
C VAL A 108 -4.23 1.39 1.62
N GLU A 109 -4.67 2.54 1.13
CA GLU A 109 -3.98 3.28 0.08
C GLU A 109 -2.95 4.22 0.68
N VAL A 110 -1.75 4.28 0.11
CA VAL A 110 -0.68 5.19 0.52
C VAL A 110 -0.14 5.96 -0.68
N HIS A 111 0.01 7.27 -0.54
CA HIS A 111 0.73 8.13 -1.48
C HIS A 111 1.77 8.96 -0.73
N ILE A 112 3.02 8.91 -1.17
CA ILE A 112 4.13 9.66 -0.57
C ILE A 112 3.92 11.15 -0.76
N SER A 113 3.62 11.58 -2.02
CA SER A 113 3.29 12.97 -2.33
C SER A 113 1.82 13.27 -2.10
N ASP A 114 1.48 14.54 -1.92
CA ASP A 114 0.09 14.98 -1.96
C ASP A 114 -0.36 15.10 -3.42
N ILE A 115 -1.02 14.06 -3.91
CA ILE A 115 -1.52 13.99 -5.29
C ILE A 115 -2.56 15.07 -5.62
N ASN A 116 -3.23 15.64 -4.61
CA ASN A 116 -4.23 16.69 -4.79
C ASN A 116 -3.60 18.07 -5.08
N GLN A 117 -2.32 18.23 -4.74
CA GLN A 117 -1.57 19.47 -4.95
C GLN A 117 -0.63 19.40 -6.16
N ARG A 118 -0.76 18.36 -6.97
CA ARG A 118 0.03 18.15 -8.19
C ARG A 118 -0.77 18.50 -9.45
N GLU A 119 -0.32 18.04 -10.60
CA GLU A 119 -0.93 18.33 -11.91
C GLU A 119 -2.40 17.87 -11.94
N GLN A 120 -3.23 18.54 -12.73
CA GLN A 120 -4.68 18.31 -12.77
C GLN A 120 -5.05 16.85 -13.04
N PHE A 121 -4.30 16.14 -13.89
CA PHE A 121 -4.57 14.73 -14.20
C PHE A 121 -4.31 13.79 -13.02
N ARG A 122 -3.54 14.22 -11.99
CA ARG A 122 -3.30 13.44 -10.77
C ARG A 122 -4.41 13.57 -9.73
N LYS A 123 -5.40 14.41 -9.96
CA LYS A 123 -6.56 14.53 -9.07
C LYS A 123 -7.55 13.38 -9.20
N ILE A 124 -7.46 12.62 -10.29
CA ILE A 124 -8.26 11.42 -10.46
C ILE A 124 -7.64 10.31 -9.61
N ASN A 125 -8.39 9.79 -8.67
CA ASN A 125 -7.99 8.64 -7.86
C ASN A 125 -9.01 7.53 -8.07
N LEU A 126 -8.59 6.47 -8.77
CA LEU A 126 -9.48 5.38 -9.17
C LEU A 126 -9.71 4.33 -8.07
N ILE A 127 -9.00 4.39 -6.94
CA ILE A 127 -9.07 3.33 -5.92
C ILE A 127 -9.51 3.79 -4.54
N SER A 128 -9.53 5.08 -4.25
CA SER A 128 -9.81 5.58 -2.89
C SER A 128 -11.16 5.12 -2.34
N ASP A 129 -12.17 5.02 -3.18
CA ASP A 129 -13.54 4.64 -2.80
C ASP A 129 -13.69 3.15 -2.44
N ILE A 130 -12.73 2.30 -2.81
CA ILE A 130 -12.70 0.88 -2.46
C ILE A 130 -11.69 0.55 -1.36
N CYS A 131 -10.95 1.53 -0.86
CA CYS A 131 -10.00 1.38 0.22
C CYS A 131 -10.64 1.70 1.59
N ASN A 132 -10.26 0.97 2.61
CA ASN A 132 -10.70 1.23 4.00
C ASN A 132 -10.09 2.51 4.56
N LYS A 133 -8.91 2.88 4.08
CA LYS A 133 -8.18 4.09 4.48
C LYS A 133 -7.32 4.58 3.34
N SER A 134 -7.24 5.90 3.18
CA SER A 134 -6.29 6.58 2.27
C SER A 134 -5.38 7.48 3.09
N ILE A 135 -4.07 7.33 2.91
CA ILE A 135 -3.02 8.12 3.56
C ILE A 135 -2.23 8.81 2.47
N ILE A 136 -2.36 10.13 2.38
CA ILE A 136 -1.87 10.92 1.24
C ILE A 136 -0.95 12.04 1.74
N GLY A 137 0.20 12.22 1.10
CA GLY A 137 1.10 13.36 1.35
C GLY A 137 1.87 13.28 2.67
N ARG A 138 2.07 12.07 3.21
CA ARG A 138 2.77 11.85 4.47
C ARG A 138 4.21 11.36 4.29
N GLY A 139 4.76 11.45 3.07
CA GLY A 139 6.07 10.89 2.77
C GLY A 139 6.10 9.38 3.00
N VAL A 140 7.27 8.85 3.27
CA VAL A 140 7.45 7.42 3.61
C VAL A 140 6.81 7.05 4.95
N GLN A 141 6.58 8.04 5.82
CA GLN A 141 5.88 7.84 7.08
C GLN A 141 4.44 7.33 6.88
N GLY A 142 3.83 7.59 5.73
CA GLY A 142 2.51 7.08 5.39
C GLY A 142 2.40 5.55 5.43
N TYR A 143 3.47 4.83 5.11
CA TYR A 143 3.51 3.37 5.23
C TYR A 143 3.50 2.92 6.70
N ILE A 144 4.20 3.65 7.57
CA ILE A 144 4.21 3.37 9.02
C ILE A 144 2.81 3.63 9.60
N GLU A 145 2.19 4.76 9.25
CA GLU A 145 0.83 5.08 9.66
C GLU A 145 -0.18 4.03 9.18
N ALA A 146 0.03 3.42 8.00
CA ALA A 146 -0.79 2.33 7.50
C ALA A 146 -0.69 1.08 8.40
N LEU A 147 0.53 0.70 8.81
CA LEU A 147 0.72 -0.44 9.72
C LEU A 147 0.08 -0.19 11.09
N GLU A 148 0.26 1.01 11.64
CA GLU A 148 -0.35 1.42 12.91
C GLU A 148 -1.87 1.35 12.83
N TYR A 149 -2.46 1.91 11.77
CA TYR A 149 -3.91 1.83 11.54
C TYR A 149 -4.40 0.38 11.48
N ILE A 150 -3.72 -0.47 10.71
CA ILE A 150 -4.09 -1.89 10.59
C ILE A 150 -3.96 -2.62 11.93
N ASN A 151 -2.95 -2.28 12.73
CA ASN A 151 -2.74 -2.89 14.04
C ASN A 151 -3.87 -2.60 15.02
N GLU A 152 -4.54 -1.46 14.87
CA GLU A 152 -5.66 -1.04 15.71
C GLU A 152 -7.00 -1.72 15.35
N GLN A 153 -7.12 -2.34 14.14
CA GLN A 153 -8.32 -3.07 13.68
C GLN A 153 -8.33 -4.50 14.20
#